data_eed23f3a8d84f773558a170c1a56cdda
#
_entry.id   eed23f3a8d84f773558a170c1a56cdda
#
_cell.length_a   1.000
_cell.length_b   1.000
_cell.length_c   1.000
_cell.angle_alpha   90.00
_cell.angle_beta   90.00
_cell.angle_gamma   90.00
#
_symmetry.space_group_name_H-M   'P 1'
#
loop_
_entity.id
_entity.type
_entity.pdbx_description
1 polymer ?
#
loop_
_entity_poly.entity_id
_entity_poly.type
_entity_poly.pdbx_seq_one_letter_code
_entity_poly.pdbx_strand_id
1 'polypeptide(L)'
;MPTRIVLVALVAAAATATASTARAQGLRRFAIVAGNDTGGGETRALLYASADARKVYDILTRLGGVRPEDATLLTGATASQLLAALVAVEQQAAAAKQRGERTALFFYYSGHAKDGSLRMGETRIPIDGIKARIAASPIDVRIAILDSCKSGAMSGALATRTKGARRAPAFEIQADGPRDAKGVVILTSSTSDEDSQESDAIGGSYFSHHLASGLLGGADKSGDGRVTLFEAYAYAYDRTVADTAESAAGAQHPTFSYDLAGNGDLVLTDVAVRHEGVYLPREAPGGVYFLVDGKGFVAAEISKTDGVDRRVALAPGHYRVKRRLPDRLRVGDIDVPRGQMVALAEGYLRDAPFSDDPVKGAARVDLTSRWSLGAGATYQSVFAAPSGASLFPPTGMLAVDLSLRNFLRRDWVWSLDIAAGSANGYVNTVGAPFKFSEMSLASSLMVEWPGRVVTPYVGGRLAMLLMGRTFTDESAMYPAQFFSTLSPGLVGGAAFRIMKNTSLVARGRLHYLLYNIDEDRSLGYWELAGMVSYDL
;
A
#
# COMPACT_ATOMS: atom_id res chain seq x y z
N MET A 1 2.09 -50.41 79.51
CA MET A 1 1.92 -49.18 78.76
C MET A 1 2.80 -49.21 77.49
N PRO A 2 2.36 -49.89 76.42
CA PRO A 2 2.81 -49.53 75.10
C PRO A 2 1.71 -49.76 74.04
N THR A 3 0.56 -49.13 74.13
CA THR A 3 -0.53 -49.35 73.15
C THR A 3 -1.10 -48.04 72.56
N ARG A 4 -0.45 -46.91 72.84
CA ARG A 4 -0.92 -45.59 72.35
C ARG A 4 -0.05 -44.94 71.22
N ILE A 5 1.07 -45.55 70.83
CA ILE A 5 1.99 -44.97 69.82
C ILE A 5 1.74 -45.49 68.40
N VAL A 6 1.07 -46.64 68.22
CA VAL A 6 0.85 -47.23 66.90
C VAL A 6 -0.34 -46.63 66.15
N LEU A 7 -1.29 -45.96 66.83
CA LEU A 7 -2.48 -45.41 66.18
C LEU A 7 -2.27 -44.02 65.55
N VAL A 8 -1.21 -43.28 65.95
CA VAL A 8 -0.91 -41.94 65.39
C VAL A 8 -0.09 -42.05 64.10
N ALA A 9 0.67 -43.12 63.89
CA ALA A 9 1.47 -43.32 62.69
C ALA A 9 0.65 -43.77 61.46
N LEU A 10 -0.51 -44.39 61.66
CA LEU A 10 -1.38 -44.84 60.55
C LEU A 10 -2.33 -43.76 60.03
N VAL A 11 -2.62 -42.72 60.79
CA VAL A 11 -3.42 -41.58 60.33
C VAL A 11 -2.58 -40.54 59.56
N ALA A 12 -1.27 -40.46 59.84
CA ALA A 12 -0.34 -39.59 59.08
C ALA A 12 0.01 -40.13 57.69
N ALA A 13 -0.05 -41.46 57.49
CA ALA A 13 0.23 -42.08 56.20
C ALA A 13 -0.96 -42.07 55.22
N ALA A 14 -2.20 -41.86 55.71
CA ALA A 14 -3.38 -41.77 54.84
C ALA A 14 -3.66 -40.32 54.34
N ALA A 15 -3.02 -39.31 54.93
CA ALA A 15 -3.19 -37.88 54.51
C ALA A 15 -2.24 -37.41 53.41
N THR A 16 -1.25 -38.24 52.99
CA THR A 16 -0.28 -37.89 51.94
C THR A 16 -0.62 -38.46 50.56
N ALA A 17 -1.73 -39.14 50.38
CA ALA A 17 -2.07 -39.83 49.13
C ALA A 17 -3.05 -39.07 48.22
N THR A 18 -3.43 -37.81 48.56
CA THR A 18 -4.31 -37.00 47.69
C THR A 18 -3.78 -35.59 47.41
N ALA A 19 -2.46 -35.44 47.29
CA ALA A 19 -1.94 -34.31 46.54
C ALA A 19 -2.13 -34.65 45.04
N SER A 20 -3.39 -34.53 44.58
CA SER A 20 -3.65 -34.33 43.14
C SER A 20 -2.79 -33.16 42.70
N THR A 21 -1.71 -33.46 42.01
CA THR A 21 -1.01 -32.48 41.24
C THR A 21 -2.05 -31.85 40.31
N ALA A 22 -2.59 -30.70 40.69
CA ALA A 22 -3.29 -29.83 39.76
C ALA A 22 -2.26 -29.48 38.67
N ARG A 23 -2.17 -30.37 37.70
CA ARG A 23 -1.43 -30.11 36.47
C ARG A 23 -2.07 -28.85 35.92
N ALA A 24 -1.34 -27.77 35.87
CA ALA A 24 -1.76 -26.57 35.18
C ALA A 24 -2.31 -27.01 33.83
N GLN A 25 -3.63 -26.85 33.63
CA GLN A 25 -4.30 -27.27 32.41
C GLN A 25 -3.72 -26.42 31.26
N GLY A 26 -2.73 -26.97 30.55
CA GLY A 26 -2.07 -26.29 29.45
C GLY A 26 -3.06 -25.98 28.32
N LEU A 27 -2.96 -24.81 27.74
CA LEU A 27 -3.71 -24.45 26.53
C LEU A 27 -3.06 -25.16 25.33
N ARG A 28 -3.72 -26.16 24.74
CA ARG A 28 -3.30 -26.79 23.50
C ARG A 28 -3.74 -25.96 22.31
N ARG A 29 -2.77 -25.57 21.50
CA ARG A 29 -2.96 -24.68 20.36
C ARG A 29 -2.87 -25.45 19.06
N PHE A 30 -3.84 -25.26 18.18
CA PHE A 30 -3.89 -25.81 16.82
C PHE A 30 -3.80 -24.69 15.81
N ALA A 31 -3.24 -24.95 14.63
CA ALA A 31 -3.21 -24.01 13.55
C ALA A 31 -3.60 -24.65 12.20
N ILE A 32 -4.44 -23.96 11.45
CA ILE A 32 -4.69 -24.20 10.03
C ILE A 32 -4.31 -22.92 9.29
N VAL A 33 -3.29 -23.01 8.46
CA VAL A 33 -2.74 -21.88 7.74
C VAL A 33 -2.81 -22.18 6.25
N ALA A 34 -3.62 -21.43 5.51
CA ALA A 34 -3.86 -21.66 4.09
C ALA A 34 -3.46 -20.45 3.25
N GLY A 35 -2.78 -20.71 2.13
CA GLY A 35 -2.40 -19.70 1.13
C GLY A 35 -2.71 -20.19 -0.28
N ASN A 36 -3.48 -19.38 -1.03
CA ASN A 36 -3.86 -19.70 -2.41
C ASN A 36 -3.54 -18.55 -3.34
N ASP A 37 -2.53 -18.75 -4.19
CA ASP A 37 -2.12 -17.74 -5.18
C ASP A 37 -3.10 -17.68 -6.37
N THR A 38 -3.90 -18.71 -6.59
CA THR A 38 -4.89 -18.78 -7.67
C THR A 38 -6.32 -18.90 -7.15
N GLY A 39 -7.23 -18.15 -7.71
CA GLY A 39 -8.66 -18.15 -7.36
C GLY A 39 -9.60 -18.62 -8.48
N GLY A 40 -9.07 -19.39 -9.43
CA GLY A 40 -9.76 -19.85 -10.63
C GLY A 40 -9.54 -18.96 -11.85
N GLY A 41 -9.99 -19.40 -13.02
CA GLY A 41 -9.71 -18.75 -14.32
C GLY A 41 -10.19 -17.31 -14.47
N GLU A 42 -11.08 -16.84 -13.58
CA GLU A 42 -11.59 -15.45 -13.57
C GLU A 42 -10.75 -14.50 -12.71
N THR A 43 -9.70 -14.97 -12.05
CA THR A 43 -8.88 -14.16 -11.15
C THR A 43 -7.44 -14.07 -11.65
N ARG A 44 -6.83 -12.89 -11.46
CA ARG A 44 -5.40 -12.74 -11.70
C ARG A 44 -4.65 -13.45 -10.57
N ALA A 45 -3.60 -14.22 -10.89
CA ALA A 45 -2.79 -14.87 -9.87
C ALA A 45 -2.19 -13.84 -8.88
N LEU A 46 -2.28 -14.13 -7.59
CA LEU A 46 -1.55 -13.44 -6.53
C LEU A 46 -0.10 -13.92 -6.52
N LEU A 47 0.78 -13.10 -5.99
CA LEU A 47 2.21 -13.41 -5.98
C LEU A 47 2.67 -13.95 -4.62
N TYR A 48 1.95 -13.61 -3.54
CA TYR A 48 2.49 -13.78 -2.19
C TYR A 48 1.61 -14.54 -1.21
N ALA A 49 0.37 -14.92 -1.56
CA ALA A 49 -0.56 -15.57 -0.62
C ALA A 49 0.03 -16.86 0.00
N SER A 50 0.68 -17.69 -0.81
CA SER A 50 1.37 -18.89 -0.32
C SER A 50 2.61 -18.57 0.52
N ALA A 51 3.31 -17.48 0.23
CA ALA A 51 4.48 -17.04 1.00
C ALA A 51 4.06 -16.47 2.36
N ASP A 52 3.00 -15.67 2.40
CA ASP A 52 2.41 -15.14 3.64
C ASP A 52 1.94 -16.27 4.56
N ALA A 53 1.27 -17.27 3.99
CA ALA A 53 0.85 -18.45 4.76
C ALA A 53 2.03 -19.18 5.38
N ARG A 54 3.12 -19.42 4.64
CA ARG A 54 4.34 -20.05 5.19
C ARG A 54 4.93 -19.21 6.32
N LYS A 55 5.01 -17.89 6.15
CA LYS A 55 5.54 -16.96 7.17
C LYS A 55 4.71 -17.03 8.46
N VAL A 56 3.39 -17.00 8.35
CA VAL A 56 2.49 -17.12 9.51
C VAL A 56 2.60 -18.49 10.17
N TYR A 57 2.67 -19.58 9.39
CA TYR A 57 2.88 -20.94 9.91
C TYR A 57 4.17 -21.03 10.73
N ASP A 58 5.28 -20.54 10.19
CA ASP A 58 6.58 -20.54 10.87
C ASP A 58 6.55 -19.74 12.19
N ILE A 59 5.86 -18.59 12.20
CA ILE A 59 5.69 -17.78 13.40
C ILE A 59 4.87 -18.54 14.46
N LEU A 60 3.74 -19.10 14.09
CA LEU A 60 2.85 -19.79 15.02
C LEU A 60 3.51 -21.04 15.62
N THR A 61 4.27 -21.81 14.83
CA THR A 61 4.97 -23.00 15.31
C THR A 61 6.21 -22.66 16.13
N ARG A 62 6.87 -21.54 15.85
CA ARG A 62 8.09 -21.15 16.57
C ARG A 62 7.81 -20.29 17.82
N LEU A 63 6.85 -19.39 17.76
CA LEU A 63 6.56 -18.39 18.80
C LEU A 63 5.16 -18.48 19.36
N GLY A 64 4.21 -19.02 18.60
CA GLY A 64 2.80 -19.09 18.95
C GLY A 64 2.43 -20.27 19.85
N GLY A 65 3.40 -21.09 20.27
CA GLY A 65 3.15 -22.27 21.10
C GLY A 65 2.31 -23.36 20.40
N VAL A 66 2.23 -23.35 19.09
CA VAL A 66 1.61 -24.43 18.29
C VAL A 66 2.66 -25.47 18.00
N ARG A 67 2.40 -26.72 18.35
CA ARG A 67 3.32 -27.81 18.05
C ARG A 67 3.25 -28.16 16.57
N PRO A 68 4.35 -28.57 15.93
CA PRO A 68 4.34 -28.93 14.50
C PRO A 68 3.28 -29.97 14.13
N GLU A 69 3.02 -30.94 14.99
CA GLU A 69 1.99 -31.97 14.79
C GLU A 69 0.55 -31.45 14.94
N ASP A 70 0.36 -30.28 15.55
CA ASP A 70 -0.92 -29.60 15.72
C ASP A 70 -1.11 -28.47 14.68
N ALA A 71 -0.18 -28.31 13.73
CA ALA A 71 -0.19 -27.27 12.71
C ALA A 71 -0.33 -27.88 11.30
N THR A 72 -1.23 -27.34 10.50
CA THR A 72 -1.44 -27.74 9.11
C THR A 72 -1.18 -26.53 8.19
N LEU A 73 -0.22 -26.66 7.29
CA LEU A 73 0.05 -25.70 6.23
C LEU A 73 -0.55 -26.20 4.90
N LEU A 74 -1.37 -25.38 4.28
CA LEU A 74 -2.04 -25.66 3.01
C LEU A 74 -1.65 -24.58 1.98
N THR A 75 -0.92 -24.95 0.93
CA THR A 75 -0.59 -24.04 -0.17
C THR A 75 -1.19 -24.55 -1.47
N GLY A 76 -1.99 -23.72 -2.16
CA GLY A 76 -2.70 -24.09 -3.38
C GLY A 76 -3.76 -25.20 -3.16
N ALA A 77 -4.27 -25.31 -1.94
CA ALA A 77 -5.23 -26.34 -1.58
C ALA A 77 -6.63 -26.07 -2.14
N THR A 78 -7.40 -27.13 -2.29
CA THR A 78 -8.82 -27.07 -2.63
C THR A 78 -9.70 -26.80 -1.41
N ALA A 79 -10.94 -26.38 -1.65
CA ALA A 79 -11.94 -26.20 -0.60
C ALA A 79 -12.17 -27.46 0.24
N SER A 80 -12.18 -28.63 -0.39
CA SER A 80 -12.32 -29.92 0.31
C SER A 80 -11.14 -30.24 1.22
N GLN A 81 -9.92 -29.91 0.83
CA GLN A 81 -8.73 -30.11 1.67
C GLN A 81 -8.76 -29.18 2.89
N LEU A 82 -9.19 -27.93 2.74
CA LEU A 82 -9.35 -27.00 3.86
C LEU A 82 -10.42 -27.51 4.85
N LEU A 83 -11.55 -27.97 4.35
CA LEU A 83 -12.62 -28.55 5.19
C LEU A 83 -12.17 -29.82 5.91
N ALA A 84 -11.40 -30.68 5.23
CA ALA A 84 -10.84 -31.88 5.84
C ALA A 84 -9.86 -31.54 6.98
N ALA A 85 -9.02 -30.50 6.82
CA ALA A 85 -8.13 -30.02 7.87
C ALA A 85 -8.92 -29.50 9.08
N LEU A 86 -10.04 -28.76 8.87
CA LEU A 86 -10.91 -28.32 9.97
C LEU A 86 -11.51 -29.51 10.73
N VAL A 87 -12.00 -30.54 10.02
CA VAL A 87 -12.52 -31.77 10.66
C VAL A 87 -11.46 -32.44 11.50
N ALA A 88 -10.25 -32.60 10.97
CA ALA A 88 -9.13 -33.24 11.67
C ALA A 88 -8.77 -32.49 12.97
N VAL A 89 -8.67 -31.18 12.91
CA VAL A 89 -8.38 -30.34 14.09
C VAL A 89 -9.52 -30.41 15.12
N GLU A 90 -10.78 -30.40 14.69
CA GLU A 90 -11.94 -30.57 15.59
C GLU A 90 -11.90 -31.90 16.35
N GLN A 91 -11.53 -32.99 15.66
CA GLN A 91 -11.35 -34.32 16.28
C GLN A 91 -10.20 -34.33 17.29
N GLN A 92 -9.05 -33.74 16.93
CA GLN A 92 -7.91 -33.65 17.84
C GLN A 92 -8.22 -32.76 19.05
N ALA A 93 -8.95 -31.67 18.87
CA ALA A 93 -9.39 -30.78 19.95
C ALA A 93 -10.38 -31.48 20.88
N ALA A 94 -11.33 -32.23 20.34
CA ALA A 94 -12.26 -33.04 21.15
C ALA A 94 -11.52 -34.07 22.01
N ALA A 95 -10.53 -34.76 21.43
CA ALA A 95 -9.69 -35.69 22.18
C ALA A 95 -8.83 -34.99 23.26
N ALA A 96 -8.32 -33.78 23.00
CA ALA A 96 -7.60 -32.98 23.99
C ALA A 96 -8.53 -32.57 25.16
N LYS A 97 -9.75 -32.15 24.85
CA LYS A 97 -10.76 -31.80 25.88
C LYS A 97 -11.16 -32.99 26.77
N GLN A 98 -11.23 -34.19 26.19
CA GLN A 98 -11.46 -35.41 27.01
C GLN A 98 -10.32 -35.65 28.01
N ARG A 99 -9.11 -35.19 27.73
CA ARG A 99 -8.00 -35.20 28.68
C ARG A 99 -7.94 -34.02 29.64
N GLY A 100 -8.95 -33.15 29.61
CA GLY A 100 -9.03 -31.95 30.44
C GLY A 100 -8.16 -30.78 29.93
N GLU A 101 -7.65 -30.84 28.71
CA GLU A 101 -6.87 -29.75 28.12
C GLU A 101 -7.82 -28.66 27.59
N ARG A 102 -7.42 -27.42 27.71
CA ARG A 102 -8.06 -26.28 27.01
C ARG A 102 -7.54 -26.21 25.59
N THR A 103 -8.33 -25.66 24.67
CA THR A 103 -8.01 -25.70 23.25
C THR A 103 -8.13 -24.32 22.61
N ALA A 104 -7.20 -24.00 21.69
CA ALA A 104 -7.28 -22.82 20.84
C ALA A 104 -6.99 -23.17 19.38
N LEU A 105 -7.66 -22.52 18.44
CA LEU A 105 -7.45 -22.63 17.00
C LEU A 105 -7.01 -21.29 16.44
N PHE A 106 -5.92 -21.30 15.70
CA PHE A 106 -5.52 -20.26 14.76
C PHE A 106 -5.91 -20.69 13.36
N PHE A 107 -6.87 -20.03 12.78
CA PHE A 107 -7.24 -20.21 11.38
C PHE A 107 -6.76 -18.99 10.59
N TYR A 108 -5.90 -19.21 9.60
CA TYR A 108 -5.40 -18.16 8.73
C TYR A 108 -5.65 -18.53 7.27
N TYR A 109 -6.14 -17.59 6.50
CA TYR A 109 -6.29 -17.70 5.05
C TYR A 109 -5.75 -16.45 4.37
N SER A 110 -4.88 -16.62 3.37
CA SER A 110 -4.48 -15.60 2.41
C SER A 110 -4.82 -16.07 1.02
N GLY A 111 -5.51 -15.22 0.23
CA GLY A 111 -5.94 -15.60 -1.11
C GLY A 111 -7.10 -14.77 -1.63
N HIS A 112 -7.63 -15.20 -2.77
CA HIS A 112 -8.78 -14.54 -3.37
C HIS A 112 -10.08 -14.75 -2.61
N ALA A 113 -10.90 -13.70 -2.51
CA ALA A 113 -12.31 -13.81 -2.21
C ALA A 113 -13.14 -13.03 -3.24
N LYS A 114 -14.23 -13.61 -3.66
CA LYS A 114 -15.16 -13.01 -4.62
C LYS A 114 -16.57 -13.56 -4.38
N ASP A 115 -17.58 -12.71 -4.51
CA ASP A 115 -19.00 -13.09 -4.38
C ASP A 115 -19.30 -13.83 -3.05
N GLY A 116 -18.75 -13.32 -1.93
CA GLY A 116 -18.97 -13.91 -0.61
C GLY A 116 -18.32 -15.29 -0.40
N SER A 117 -17.35 -15.67 -1.25
CA SER A 117 -16.69 -16.97 -1.19
C SER A 117 -15.17 -16.83 -1.25
N LEU A 118 -14.45 -17.61 -0.45
CA LEU A 118 -13.02 -17.83 -0.62
C LEU A 118 -12.80 -18.65 -1.89
N ARG A 119 -11.86 -18.23 -2.73
CA ARG A 119 -11.51 -18.86 -3.98
C ARG A 119 -10.22 -19.66 -3.82
N MET A 120 -10.29 -20.96 -4.03
CA MET A 120 -9.21 -21.91 -3.81
C MET A 120 -8.97 -22.72 -5.07
N GLY A 121 -8.19 -22.19 -6.00
CA GLY A 121 -8.11 -22.70 -7.37
C GLY A 121 -9.48 -22.68 -8.03
N GLU A 122 -9.88 -23.79 -8.63
CA GLU A 122 -11.21 -23.94 -9.25
C GLU A 122 -12.34 -24.19 -8.24
N THR A 123 -11.99 -24.33 -6.95
CA THR A 123 -12.96 -24.59 -5.89
C THR A 123 -13.27 -23.33 -5.08
N ARG A 124 -14.40 -23.34 -4.38
CA ARG A 124 -14.82 -22.21 -3.55
C ARG A 124 -15.52 -22.68 -2.29
N ILE A 125 -15.43 -21.85 -1.23
CA ILE A 125 -16.15 -22.03 0.03
C ILE A 125 -16.85 -20.71 0.38
N PRO A 126 -18.16 -20.71 0.66
CA PRO A 126 -18.84 -19.55 1.19
C PRO A 126 -18.19 -19.08 2.50
N ILE A 127 -17.91 -17.76 2.60
CA ILE A 127 -17.30 -17.15 3.79
C ILE A 127 -18.18 -17.38 5.02
N ASP A 128 -19.50 -17.23 4.88
CA ASP A 128 -20.46 -17.50 5.96
C ASP A 128 -20.46 -18.97 6.41
N GLY A 129 -20.21 -19.91 5.50
CA GLY A 129 -20.07 -21.33 5.81
C GLY A 129 -18.83 -21.61 6.68
N ILE A 130 -17.69 -21.01 6.34
CA ILE A 130 -16.46 -21.10 7.15
C ILE A 130 -16.68 -20.48 8.52
N LYS A 131 -17.31 -19.28 8.56
CA LYS A 131 -17.63 -18.58 9.79
C LYS A 131 -18.51 -19.41 10.71
N ALA A 132 -19.62 -19.93 10.21
CA ALA A 132 -20.54 -20.77 10.97
C ALA A 132 -19.83 -22.04 11.49
N ARG A 133 -18.96 -22.65 10.68
CA ARG A 133 -18.19 -23.82 11.08
C ARG A 133 -17.20 -23.52 12.19
N ILE A 134 -16.42 -22.45 12.07
CA ILE A 134 -15.47 -22.04 13.09
C ILE A 134 -16.24 -21.67 14.38
N ALA A 135 -17.36 -20.96 14.29
CA ALA A 135 -18.19 -20.61 15.43
C ALA A 135 -18.79 -21.83 16.15
N ALA A 136 -19.19 -22.87 15.40
CA ALA A 136 -19.74 -24.11 15.94
C ALA A 136 -18.68 -25.11 16.41
N SER A 137 -17.40 -24.85 16.15
CA SER A 137 -16.31 -25.75 16.54
C SER A 137 -16.27 -25.98 18.06
N PRO A 138 -15.98 -27.20 18.55
CA PRO A 138 -15.88 -27.50 19.96
C PRO A 138 -14.66 -26.88 20.67
N ILE A 139 -13.82 -26.15 19.93
CA ILE A 139 -12.60 -25.50 20.43
C ILE A 139 -12.97 -24.31 21.31
N ASP A 140 -12.25 -24.09 22.43
CA ASP A 140 -12.61 -23.06 23.38
C ASP A 140 -12.37 -21.63 22.84
N VAL A 141 -11.18 -21.39 22.24
CA VAL A 141 -10.83 -20.11 21.64
C VAL A 141 -10.55 -20.29 20.15
N ARG A 142 -11.22 -19.50 19.31
CA ARG A 142 -11.05 -19.57 17.86
C ARG A 142 -10.67 -18.19 17.33
N ILE A 143 -9.54 -18.11 16.66
CA ILE A 143 -9.02 -16.90 16.03
C ILE A 143 -8.99 -17.16 14.53
N ALA A 144 -9.83 -16.46 13.78
CA ALA A 144 -9.86 -16.51 12.33
C ALA A 144 -9.28 -15.24 11.75
N ILE A 145 -8.26 -15.36 10.88
CA ILE A 145 -7.55 -14.27 10.23
C ILE A 145 -7.70 -14.48 8.73
N LEU A 146 -8.33 -13.53 8.04
CA LEU A 146 -8.56 -13.57 6.61
C LEU A 146 -7.89 -12.41 5.92
N ASP A 147 -6.94 -12.73 5.07
CA ASP A 147 -6.31 -11.80 4.17
C ASP A 147 -6.78 -12.04 2.75
N SER A 148 -7.89 -11.38 2.41
CA SER A 148 -8.50 -11.48 1.10
C SER A 148 -9.37 -10.26 0.80
N CYS A 149 -9.55 -9.94 -0.50
CA CYS A 149 -10.41 -8.83 -0.93
C CYS A 149 -11.82 -8.98 -0.36
N LYS A 150 -12.42 -7.84 0.11
CA LYS A 150 -13.80 -7.80 0.64
C LYS A 150 -14.05 -8.79 1.77
N SER A 151 -13.01 -9.10 2.55
CA SER A 151 -13.09 -10.03 3.67
C SER A 151 -13.90 -9.49 4.87
N GLY A 152 -14.12 -8.18 4.94
CA GLY A 152 -14.93 -7.52 5.95
C GLY A 152 -16.37 -8.02 6.05
N ALA A 153 -16.91 -8.66 5.01
CA ALA A 153 -18.20 -9.36 5.06
C ALA A 153 -18.23 -10.42 6.18
N MET A 154 -17.08 -10.98 6.56
CA MET A 154 -16.97 -11.93 7.66
C MET A 154 -17.15 -11.28 9.04
N SER A 155 -16.81 -10.00 9.21
CA SER A 155 -16.98 -9.27 10.49
C SER A 155 -18.41 -8.72 10.71
N GLY A 156 -19.16 -8.48 9.61
CA GLY A 156 -20.42 -7.73 9.64
C GLY A 156 -21.59 -8.35 10.44
N ALA A 157 -21.66 -9.67 10.59
CA ALA A 157 -22.78 -10.30 11.31
C ALA A 157 -22.56 -10.45 12.83
N LEU A 158 -21.34 -10.30 13.32
CA LEU A 158 -21.03 -10.19 14.76
C LEU A 158 -21.03 -8.72 15.23
N ALA A 159 -21.01 -7.77 14.29
CA ALA A 159 -20.91 -6.33 14.56
C ALA A 159 -22.23 -5.65 14.98
N THR A 160 -23.22 -6.37 15.53
CA THR A 160 -24.49 -5.78 15.94
C THR A 160 -24.41 -4.81 17.13
N ARG A 161 -23.21 -4.47 17.62
CA ARG A 161 -23.05 -3.45 18.69
C ARG A 161 -21.69 -2.76 18.71
N THR A 162 -21.36 -1.94 17.72
CA THR A 162 -20.48 -0.78 18.03
C THR A 162 -20.48 0.25 16.91
N LYS A 163 -21.30 1.28 17.04
CA LYS A 163 -21.03 2.60 16.47
C LYS A 163 -19.90 3.22 17.28
N GLY A 164 -18.77 3.55 16.62
CA GLY A 164 -17.69 4.32 17.18
C GLY A 164 -16.43 3.49 17.44
N ALA A 165 -15.32 3.89 16.82
CA ALA A 165 -14.00 3.44 17.19
C ALA A 165 -13.76 3.78 18.68
N ARG A 166 -14.01 2.86 19.56
CA ARG A 166 -13.57 2.96 20.95
C ARG A 166 -12.08 2.63 20.95
N ARG A 167 -11.25 3.60 21.30
CA ARG A 167 -9.94 3.33 21.86
C ARG A 167 -10.13 2.24 22.91
N ALA A 168 -9.49 1.08 22.69
CA ALA A 168 -9.46 0.04 23.72
C ALA A 168 -8.94 0.67 25.02
N PRO A 169 -9.61 0.45 26.16
CA PRO A 169 -9.10 0.91 27.43
C PRO A 169 -7.74 0.24 27.67
N ALA A 170 -6.76 1.02 28.09
CA ALA A 170 -5.50 0.50 28.58
C ALA A 170 -5.77 -0.32 29.84
N PHE A 171 -5.74 -1.64 29.73
CA PHE A 171 -5.77 -2.54 30.87
C PHE A 171 -4.36 -3.03 31.15
N GLU A 172 -3.94 -2.88 32.38
CA GLU A 172 -2.76 -3.53 32.94
C GLU A 172 -2.97 -5.06 32.90
N ILE A 173 -2.05 -5.78 32.29
CA ILE A 173 -2.15 -7.22 32.06
C ILE A 173 -1.47 -7.94 33.22
N GLN A 174 -2.21 -8.77 33.92
CA GLN A 174 -1.62 -9.76 34.81
C GLN A 174 -1.09 -10.95 34.01
N ALA A 175 0.10 -11.44 34.36
CA ALA A 175 0.96 -12.36 33.62
C ALA A 175 0.39 -13.78 33.36
N ASP A 176 -0.79 -14.11 33.82
CA ASP A 176 -1.46 -15.40 33.57
C ASP A 176 -2.59 -15.18 32.58
N GLY A 177 -2.48 -15.76 31.37
CA GLY A 177 -3.51 -15.67 30.35
C GLY A 177 -4.89 -16.07 30.86
N PRO A 178 -6.00 -15.64 30.22
CA PRO A 178 -7.35 -15.81 30.74
C PRO A 178 -7.65 -17.28 30.98
N ARG A 179 -7.83 -17.66 32.23
CA ARG A 179 -8.07 -19.06 32.67
C ARG A 179 -9.37 -19.64 32.11
N ASP A 180 -10.32 -18.80 31.64
CA ASP A 180 -11.66 -19.19 31.20
C ASP A 180 -12.09 -18.59 29.85
N ALA A 181 -11.16 -18.14 29.00
CA ALA A 181 -11.51 -17.56 27.72
C ALA A 181 -12.21 -18.58 26.81
N LYS A 182 -13.39 -18.22 26.30
CA LYS A 182 -14.17 -18.96 25.30
C LYS A 182 -14.76 -17.98 24.31
N GLY A 183 -14.71 -18.31 23.03
CA GLY A 183 -15.34 -17.48 22.03
C GLY A 183 -14.60 -17.47 20.68
N VAL A 184 -14.94 -16.51 19.85
CA VAL A 184 -14.40 -16.36 18.51
C VAL A 184 -13.93 -14.93 18.28
N VAL A 185 -12.79 -14.82 17.61
CA VAL A 185 -12.22 -13.56 17.11
C VAL A 185 -12.04 -13.68 15.62
N ILE A 186 -12.42 -12.65 14.90
CA ILE A 186 -12.25 -12.58 13.44
C ILE A 186 -11.53 -11.30 13.10
N LEU A 187 -10.36 -11.45 12.45
CA LEU A 187 -9.61 -10.35 11.84
C LEU A 187 -9.72 -10.46 10.33
N THR A 188 -9.93 -9.35 9.67
CA THR A 188 -9.91 -9.30 8.20
C THR A 188 -8.97 -8.20 7.73
N SER A 189 -8.35 -8.42 6.58
CA SER A 189 -7.38 -7.48 6.02
C SER A 189 -7.98 -6.18 5.50
N SER A 190 -9.28 -6.19 5.19
CA SER A 190 -10.00 -5.03 4.63
C SER A 190 -11.46 -5.04 5.04
N THR A 191 -12.15 -3.91 4.84
CA THR A 191 -13.61 -3.82 4.95
C THR A 191 -14.30 -4.59 3.82
N SER A 192 -15.67 -4.63 3.84
CA SER A 192 -16.47 -5.35 2.82
C SER A 192 -16.37 -4.74 1.41
N ASP A 193 -15.96 -3.49 1.31
CA ASP A 193 -15.94 -2.67 0.08
C ASP A 193 -14.52 -2.36 -0.40
N GLU A 194 -13.51 -2.75 0.38
CA GLU A 194 -12.09 -2.50 0.08
C GLU A 194 -11.38 -3.75 -0.42
N ASP A 195 -10.41 -3.54 -1.29
CA ASP A 195 -9.54 -4.61 -1.75
C ASP A 195 -8.31 -4.76 -0.83
N SER A 196 -7.90 -5.99 -0.55
CA SER A 196 -6.62 -6.30 0.07
C SER A 196 -5.50 -6.15 -0.97
N GLN A 197 -4.37 -5.58 -0.56
CA GLN A 197 -3.29 -5.18 -1.46
C GLN A 197 -2.00 -5.94 -1.18
N GLU A 198 -1.28 -6.29 -2.26
CA GLU A 198 0.06 -6.90 -2.22
C GLU A 198 1.12 -5.90 -2.71
N SER A 199 2.36 -6.06 -2.27
CA SER A 199 3.49 -5.25 -2.70
C SER A 199 4.75 -6.07 -2.95
N ASP A 200 5.35 -5.90 -4.13
CA ASP A 200 6.64 -6.49 -4.47
C ASP A 200 7.78 -5.97 -3.57
N ALA A 201 7.63 -4.75 -3.03
CA ALA A 201 8.64 -4.14 -2.17
C ALA A 201 8.78 -4.85 -0.82
N ILE A 202 7.69 -5.37 -0.29
CA ILE A 202 7.67 -6.12 0.96
C ILE A 202 7.60 -7.64 0.73
N GLY A 203 7.32 -8.08 -0.50
CA GLY A 203 7.19 -9.51 -0.86
C GLY A 203 6.03 -10.19 -0.15
N GLY A 204 4.88 -9.51 -0.02
CA GLY A 204 3.71 -9.97 0.72
C GLY A 204 2.52 -9.04 0.58
N SER A 205 1.39 -9.40 1.16
CA SER A 205 0.30 -8.47 1.38
C SER A 205 0.63 -7.51 2.52
N TYR A 206 0.14 -6.28 2.46
CA TYR A 206 0.40 -5.28 3.50
C TYR A 206 -0.09 -5.76 4.88
N PHE A 207 -1.30 -6.27 4.95
CA PHE A 207 -1.87 -6.73 6.21
C PHE A 207 -1.09 -7.91 6.81
N SER A 208 -0.84 -8.96 6.03
CA SER A 208 -0.11 -10.14 6.51
C SER A 208 1.34 -9.81 6.86
N HIS A 209 1.98 -8.91 6.10
CA HIS A 209 3.33 -8.44 6.41
C HIS A 209 3.39 -7.75 7.77
N HIS A 210 2.48 -6.79 8.02
CA HIS A 210 2.47 -6.07 9.29
C HIS A 210 2.00 -6.93 10.47
N LEU A 211 1.03 -7.83 10.24
CA LEU A 211 0.65 -8.82 11.25
C LEU A 211 1.82 -9.73 11.63
N ALA A 212 2.53 -10.27 10.64
CA ALA A 212 3.72 -11.09 10.87
C ALA A 212 4.83 -10.32 11.59
N SER A 213 5.12 -9.10 11.16
CA SER A 213 6.11 -8.23 11.82
C SER A 213 5.73 -7.92 13.27
N GLY A 214 4.45 -7.69 13.53
CA GLY A 214 3.90 -7.54 14.86
C GLY A 214 4.10 -8.78 15.73
N LEU A 215 3.72 -9.95 15.22
CA LEU A 215 3.84 -11.24 15.91
C LEU A 215 5.29 -11.65 16.18
N LEU A 216 6.26 -11.18 15.38
CA LEU A 216 7.69 -11.35 15.63
C LEU A 216 8.23 -10.48 16.77
N GLY A 217 7.41 -9.59 17.35
CA GLY A 217 7.73 -8.72 18.47
C GLY A 217 7.63 -7.23 18.16
N GLY A 218 7.41 -6.85 16.89
CA GLY A 218 7.21 -5.44 16.52
C GLY A 218 6.02 -4.79 17.22
N ALA A 219 5.00 -5.58 17.55
CA ALA A 219 3.79 -5.13 18.22
C ALA A 219 3.87 -5.14 19.75
N ASP A 220 4.90 -5.71 20.37
CA ASP A 220 5.06 -5.75 21.83
C ASP A 220 5.20 -4.32 22.38
N LYS A 221 4.05 -3.70 22.64
CA LYS A 221 3.98 -2.32 23.12
C LYS A 221 4.27 -2.23 24.61
N SER A 222 3.91 -3.27 25.36
CA SER A 222 4.13 -3.39 26.81
C SER A 222 5.58 -3.60 27.17
N GLY A 223 6.39 -4.19 26.28
CA GLY A 223 7.80 -4.53 26.49
C GLY A 223 8.00 -5.77 27.36
N ASP A 224 6.95 -6.61 27.55
CA ASP A 224 7.01 -7.81 28.38
C ASP A 224 7.53 -9.05 27.61
N GLY A 225 7.84 -8.91 26.32
CA GLY A 225 8.30 -9.99 25.45
C GLY A 225 7.17 -10.88 24.93
N ARG A 226 5.92 -10.47 25.09
CA ARG A 226 4.74 -11.17 24.57
C ARG A 226 3.98 -10.25 23.63
N VAL A 227 3.36 -10.84 22.63
CA VAL A 227 2.47 -10.11 21.72
C VAL A 227 1.06 -10.61 21.92
N THR A 228 0.21 -9.74 22.36
CA THR A 228 -1.20 -10.04 22.57
C THR A 228 -2.02 -9.83 21.30
N LEU A 229 -3.25 -10.31 21.28
CA LEU A 229 -4.17 -10.15 20.15
C LEU A 229 -4.42 -8.67 19.82
N PHE A 230 -4.65 -7.84 20.84
CA PHE A 230 -4.90 -6.42 20.64
C PHE A 230 -3.65 -5.67 20.16
N GLU A 231 -2.47 -6.00 20.69
CA GLU A 231 -1.22 -5.41 20.22
C GLU A 231 -0.96 -5.78 18.76
N ALA A 232 -1.10 -7.06 18.39
CA ALA A 232 -0.92 -7.53 17.02
C ALA A 232 -1.89 -6.86 16.05
N TYR A 233 -3.18 -6.77 16.41
CA TYR A 233 -4.18 -6.12 15.58
C TYR A 233 -3.93 -4.62 15.44
N ALA A 234 -3.71 -3.91 16.56
CA ALA A 234 -3.46 -2.47 16.53
C ALA A 234 -2.24 -2.13 15.66
N TYR A 235 -1.17 -2.90 15.80
CA TYR A 235 0.04 -2.74 14.98
C TYR A 235 -0.26 -2.98 13.50
N ALA A 236 -0.89 -4.10 13.16
CA ALA A 236 -1.23 -4.43 11.78
C ALA A 236 -2.18 -3.39 11.16
N TYR A 237 -3.17 -2.92 11.92
CA TYR A 237 -4.10 -1.88 11.48
C TYR A 237 -3.39 -0.57 11.16
N ASP A 238 -2.67 -0.02 12.15
CA ASP A 238 -2.02 1.29 12.02
C ASP A 238 -1.02 1.30 10.83
N ARG A 239 -0.24 0.21 10.69
CA ARG A 239 0.75 0.09 9.62
C ARG A 239 0.10 -0.16 8.25
N THR A 240 -0.91 -1.02 8.17
CA THR A 240 -1.62 -1.28 6.90
C THR A 240 -2.27 -0.01 6.37
N VAL A 241 -2.99 0.74 7.21
CA VAL A 241 -3.62 2.00 6.81
C VAL A 241 -2.57 3.02 6.37
N ALA A 242 -1.48 3.18 7.14
CA ALA A 242 -0.43 4.15 6.82
C ALA A 242 0.25 3.86 5.47
N ASP A 243 0.56 2.59 5.20
CA ASP A 243 1.31 2.21 4.00
C ASP A 243 0.42 2.11 2.75
N THR A 244 -0.90 1.94 2.92
CA THR A 244 -1.85 1.89 1.80
C THR A 244 -2.59 3.21 1.56
N ALA A 245 -2.49 4.19 2.47
CA ALA A 245 -3.20 5.47 2.36
C ALA A 245 -2.95 6.23 1.04
N GLU A 246 -1.77 6.06 0.45
CA GLU A 246 -1.36 6.70 -0.80
C GLU A 246 -1.44 5.75 -2.02
N SER A 247 -1.97 4.55 -1.84
CA SER A 247 -2.09 3.60 -2.95
C SER A 247 -3.21 4.00 -3.92
N ALA A 248 -3.08 3.60 -5.18
CA ALA A 248 -4.10 3.87 -6.20
C ALA A 248 -5.44 3.15 -5.91
N ALA A 249 -5.42 2.07 -5.12
CA ALA A 249 -6.60 1.34 -4.69
C ALA A 249 -7.28 1.96 -3.45
N GLY A 250 -6.65 2.99 -2.84
CA GLY A 250 -7.12 3.62 -1.62
C GLY A 250 -6.57 2.96 -0.35
N ALA A 251 -6.87 3.57 0.80
CA ALA A 251 -6.47 3.03 2.10
C ALA A 251 -7.19 1.70 2.37
N GLN A 252 -6.44 0.75 2.92
CA GLN A 252 -6.96 -0.56 3.33
C GLN A 252 -7.14 -0.56 4.85
N HIS A 253 -8.38 -0.80 5.30
CA HIS A 253 -8.73 -0.78 6.72
C HIS A 253 -9.01 -2.20 7.23
N PRO A 254 -8.08 -2.83 7.93
CA PRO A 254 -8.33 -4.11 8.60
C PRO A 254 -9.50 -4.01 9.57
N THR A 255 -10.29 -5.06 9.70
CA THR A 255 -11.41 -5.09 10.62
C THR A 255 -11.23 -6.13 11.72
N PHE A 256 -11.91 -5.92 12.85
CA PHE A 256 -11.80 -6.74 14.02
C PHE A 256 -13.19 -6.98 14.63
N SER A 257 -13.56 -8.25 14.75
CA SER A 257 -14.77 -8.68 15.43
C SER A 257 -14.38 -9.58 16.59
N TYR A 258 -14.91 -9.28 17.76
CA TYR A 258 -14.51 -9.88 19.02
C TYR A 258 -15.73 -10.33 19.80
N ASP A 259 -15.84 -11.63 20.04
CA ASP A 259 -16.84 -12.26 20.90
C ASP A 259 -16.13 -13.30 21.77
N LEU A 260 -15.37 -12.82 22.76
CA LEU A 260 -14.68 -13.65 23.74
C LEU A 260 -15.24 -13.34 25.14
N ALA A 261 -15.63 -14.38 25.87
CA ALA A 261 -15.86 -14.34 27.29
C ALA A 261 -14.57 -14.70 28.03
N GLY A 262 -14.30 -14.03 29.15
CA GLY A 262 -13.09 -14.23 29.96
C GLY A 262 -12.39 -12.91 30.30
N ASN A 263 -11.44 -12.96 31.22
CA ASN A 263 -10.66 -11.81 31.66
C ASN A 263 -9.28 -11.82 31.05
N GLY A 264 -8.83 -10.68 30.53
CA GLY A 264 -7.48 -10.44 29.99
C GLY A 264 -7.39 -10.59 28.47
N ASP A 265 -6.24 -10.17 27.92
CA ASP A 265 -5.94 -10.28 26.49
C ASP A 265 -5.26 -11.63 26.16
N LEU A 266 -5.43 -12.11 24.96
CA LEU A 266 -4.90 -13.39 24.51
C LEU A 266 -3.50 -13.24 23.95
N VAL A 267 -2.50 -13.86 24.57
CA VAL A 267 -1.13 -13.89 24.04
C VAL A 267 -1.09 -14.76 22.77
N LEU A 268 -0.72 -14.18 21.66
CA LEU A 268 -0.55 -14.86 20.37
C LEU A 268 0.84 -15.45 20.23
N THR A 269 1.89 -14.65 20.52
CA THR A 269 3.29 -15.09 20.45
C THR A 269 4.05 -14.67 21.70
N ASP A 270 5.06 -15.47 22.06
CA ASP A 270 5.97 -15.22 23.16
C ASP A 270 7.41 -15.15 22.58
N VAL A 271 7.92 -13.94 22.43
CA VAL A 271 9.27 -13.68 21.91
C VAL A 271 10.33 -13.75 23.01
N ALA A 272 9.94 -13.72 24.29
CA ALA A 272 10.84 -13.85 25.41
C ALA A 272 11.41 -15.27 25.54
N VAL A 273 10.66 -16.28 25.08
CA VAL A 273 11.08 -17.69 25.09
C VAL A 273 12.17 -17.98 24.06
N ARG A 274 12.29 -17.14 23.01
CA ARG A 274 13.31 -17.31 21.98
C ARG A 274 14.49 -16.38 22.22
N HIS A 275 15.67 -16.98 22.22
CA HIS A 275 16.93 -16.26 22.36
C HIS A 275 17.57 -15.94 20.99
N GLU A 276 16.82 -16.02 19.89
CA GLU A 276 17.29 -15.79 18.53
C GLU A 276 16.60 -14.59 17.90
N GLY A 277 17.38 -13.60 17.46
CA GLY A 277 16.81 -12.42 16.79
C GLY A 277 17.62 -11.16 16.98
N VAL A 278 16.93 -10.03 16.90
CA VAL A 278 17.51 -8.70 17.05
C VAL A 278 16.89 -7.98 18.24
N TYR A 279 17.73 -7.38 19.03
CA TYR A 279 17.36 -6.52 20.14
C TYR A 279 17.69 -5.06 19.79
N LEU A 280 16.69 -4.22 19.77
CA LEU A 280 16.80 -2.78 19.63
C LEU A 280 16.77 -2.18 21.03
N PRO A 281 17.93 -1.77 21.60
CA PRO A 281 17.98 -1.26 22.96
C PRO A 281 17.21 0.05 23.11
N ARG A 282 16.93 0.42 24.36
CA ARG A 282 16.21 1.66 24.69
C ARG A 282 16.86 2.90 24.09
N GLU A 283 18.18 2.92 24.04
CA GLU A 283 19.02 4.00 23.53
C GLU A 283 19.02 4.07 21.99
N ALA A 284 18.64 2.98 21.30
CA ALA A 284 18.50 3.01 19.85
C ALA A 284 17.39 4.00 19.47
N PRO A 285 17.64 4.90 18.50
CA PRO A 285 16.66 5.92 18.13
C PRO A 285 15.34 5.33 17.61
N GLY A 286 14.24 6.04 17.85
CA GLY A 286 12.95 5.72 17.27
C GLY A 286 12.94 5.79 15.75
N GLY A 287 11.92 5.20 15.13
CA GLY A 287 11.74 5.17 13.69
C GLY A 287 11.41 3.78 13.18
N VAL A 288 11.34 3.66 11.84
CA VAL A 288 11.03 2.40 11.18
C VAL A 288 12.31 1.70 10.78
N TYR A 289 12.45 0.46 11.24
CA TYR A 289 13.57 -0.44 10.92
C TYR A 289 13.05 -1.59 10.06
N PHE A 290 13.69 -1.81 8.93
CA PHE A 290 13.45 -2.94 8.05
C PHE A 290 14.58 -3.96 8.22
N LEU A 291 14.22 -5.20 8.51
CA LEU A 291 15.14 -6.34 8.58
C LEU A 291 14.96 -7.16 7.30
N VAL A 292 15.91 -7.05 6.40
CA VAL A 292 15.87 -7.66 5.07
C VAL A 292 16.72 -8.91 5.07
N ASP A 293 16.16 -10.04 4.69
CA ASP A 293 16.86 -11.32 4.63
C ASP A 293 17.89 -11.40 3.48
N GLY A 294 18.68 -12.47 3.46
CA GLY A 294 19.69 -12.69 2.42
C GLY A 294 19.12 -12.87 0.99
N LYS A 295 17.80 -13.03 0.85
CA LYS A 295 17.09 -13.09 -0.44
C LYS A 295 16.56 -11.73 -0.88
N GLY A 296 16.68 -10.71 -0.05
CA GLY A 296 16.19 -9.36 -0.33
C GLY A 296 14.75 -9.09 0.10
N PHE A 297 14.09 -10.03 0.79
CA PHE A 297 12.74 -9.83 1.30
C PHE A 297 12.74 -9.21 2.71
N VAL A 298 11.75 -8.40 2.99
CA VAL A 298 11.57 -7.83 4.33
C VAL A 298 11.05 -8.92 5.27
N ALA A 299 11.94 -9.44 6.13
CA ALA A 299 11.61 -10.44 7.13
C ALA A 299 10.75 -9.86 8.25
N ALA A 300 11.06 -8.64 8.70
CA ALA A 300 10.28 -7.89 9.67
C ALA A 300 10.43 -6.38 9.45
N GLU A 301 9.35 -5.65 9.70
CA GLU A 301 9.32 -4.19 9.76
C GLU A 301 8.92 -3.77 11.18
N ILE A 302 9.71 -2.90 11.82
CA ILE A 302 9.56 -2.57 13.23
C ILE A 302 9.43 -1.06 13.39
N SER A 303 8.32 -0.63 13.92
CA SER A 303 8.13 0.76 14.37
C SER A 303 8.58 0.88 15.82
N LYS A 304 9.76 1.44 16.03
CA LYS A 304 10.34 1.67 17.36
C LYS A 304 10.03 3.07 17.86
N THR A 305 9.57 3.16 19.09
CA THR A 305 9.42 4.44 19.81
C THR A 305 10.69 4.76 20.58
N ASP A 306 11.05 6.04 20.67
CA ASP A 306 12.18 6.49 21.50
C ASP A 306 12.00 6.08 22.97
N GLY A 307 13.09 5.69 23.60
CA GLY A 307 13.10 5.30 25.02
C GLY A 307 12.46 3.95 25.34
N VAL A 308 12.03 3.18 24.34
CA VAL A 308 11.45 1.83 24.50
C VAL A 308 12.31 0.83 23.75
N ASP A 309 12.70 -0.25 24.41
CA ASP A 309 13.41 -1.34 23.75
C ASP A 309 12.45 -2.24 22.96
N ARG A 310 13.00 -2.99 22.00
CA ARG A 310 12.25 -3.96 21.20
C ARG A 310 13.06 -5.22 20.99
N ARG A 311 12.39 -6.37 21.16
CA ARG A 311 12.93 -7.68 20.81
C ARG A 311 12.19 -8.20 19.62
N VAL A 312 12.92 -8.66 18.61
CA VAL A 312 12.37 -9.18 17.38
C VAL A 312 12.96 -10.55 17.13
N ALA A 313 12.11 -11.56 17.20
CA ALA A 313 12.53 -12.92 16.94
C ALA A 313 12.74 -13.13 15.43
N LEU A 314 13.94 -13.57 15.05
CA LEU A 314 14.29 -13.88 13.67
C LEU A 314 14.88 -15.28 13.59
N ALA A 315 14.85 -15.89 12.41
CA ALA A 315 15.61 -17.10 12.15
C ALA A 315 17.11 -16.79 12.14
N PRO A 316 17.98 -17.74 12.50
CA PRO A 316 19.41 -17.59 12.27
C PRO A 316 19.72 -17.30 10.81
N GLY A 317 20.57 -16.31 10.56
CA GLY A 317 20.90 -15.90 9.20
C GLY A 317 21.49 -14.51 9.11
N HIS A 318 21.81 -14.13 7.88
CA HIS A 318 22.31 -12.79 7.56
C HIS A 318 21.15 -11.86 7.21
N TYR A 319 21.14 -10.67 7.83
CA TYR A 319 20.12 -9.66 7.61
C TYR A 319 20.75 -8.30 7.34
N ARG A 320 20.18 -7.57 6.40
CA ARG A 320 20.45 -6.16 6.19
C ARG A 320 19.43 -5.34 6.94
N VAL A 321 19.90 -4.51 7.85
CA VAL A 321 19.08 -3.55 8.58
C VAL A 321 19.04 -2.25 7.80
N LYS A 322 17.85 -1.72 7.57
CA LYS A 322 17.64 -0.40 6.99
C LYS A 322 16.77 0.41 7.95
N ARG A 323 17.26 1.55 8.42
CA ARG A 323 16.47 2.53 9.17
C ARG A 323 16.18 3.71 8.28
N ARG A 324 14.90 4.04 8.10
CA ARG A 324 14.49 5.17 7.28
C ARG A 324 14.53 6.46 8.08
N LEU A 325 15.21 7.46 7.56
CA LEU A 325 15.19 8.86 8.00
C LEU A 325 14.46 9.70 6.95
N PRO A 326 14.07 10.95 7.25
CA PRO A 326 13.37 11.81 6.27
C PRO A 326 14.19 12.07 5.00
N ASP A 327 15.50 12.19 5.12
CA ASP A 327 16.41 12.60 4.06
C ASP A 327 17.35 11.49 3.55
N ARG A 328 17.50 10.36 4.28
CA ARG A 328 18.44 9.28 3.97
C ARG A 328 18.04 7.95 4.61
N LEU A 329 18.77 6.92 4.28
CA LEU A 329 18.74 5.64 5.00
C LEU A 329 19.97 5.50 5.89
N ARG A 330 19.81 4.79 7.01
CA ARG A 330 20.90 4.19 7.77
C ARG A 330 20.88 2.69 7.48
N VAL A 331 22.00 2.14 7.01
CA VAL A 331 22.08 0.74 6.55
C VAL A 331 23.26 0.03 7.21
N GLY A 332 23.05 -1.20 7.62
CA GLY A 332 24.09 -2.08 8.17
C GLY A 332 23.73 -3.53 8.00
N ASP A 333 24.70 -4.41 8.08
CA ASP A 333 24.51 -5.85 7.98
C ASP A 333 24.74 -6.49 9.36
N ILE A 334 23.90 -7.46 9.73
CA ILE A 334 23.98 -8.21 10.98
C ILE A 334 23.82 -9.69 10.72
N ASP A 335 24.53 -10.50 11.47
CA ASP A 335 24.35 -11.94 11.51
C ASP A 335 23.63 -12.32 12.80
N VAL A 336 22.56 -13.08 12.68
CA VAL A 336 21.81 -13.65 13.81
C VAL A 336 22.25 -15.10 14.00
N PRO A 337 23.07 -15.41 15.01
CA PRO A 337 23.47 -16.77 15.31
C PRO A 337 22.32 -17.57 15.93
N ARG A 338 22.44 -18.90 15.89
CA ARG A 338 21.50 -19.76 16.61
C ARG A 338 21.60 -19.53 18.12
N GLY A 339 20.46 -19.40 18.78
CA GLY A 339 20.39 -19.24 20.23
C GLY A 339 20.86 -17.89 20.75
N GLN A 340 21.00 -16.86 19.90
CA GLN A 340 21.48 -15.56 20.33
C GLN A 340 20.61 -14.41 19.85
N MET A 341 20.40 -13.45 20.75
CA MET A 341 19.80 -12.16 20.46
C MET A 341 20.91 -11.14 20.21
N VAL A 342 20.94 -10.54 19.02
CA VAL A 342 21.97 -9.57 18.63
C VAL A 342 21.48 -8.17 18.93
N ALA A 343 22.21 -7.41 19.74
CA ALA A 343 21.89 -6.02 19.99
C ALA A 343 22.28 -5.14 18.78
N LEU A 344 21.33 -4.38 18.26
CA LEU A 344 21.58 -3.43 17.20
C LEU A 344 21.98 -2.08 17.79
N ALA A 345 23.28 -1.77 17.76
CA ALA A 345 23.79 -0.46 18.11
C ALA A 345 23.74 0.47 16.88
N GLU A 346 23.38 1.73 17.08
CA GLU A 346 23.31 2.74 16.00
C GLU A 346 24.66 2.91 15.26
N GLY A 347 25.77 2.69 15.93
CA GLY A 347 27.11 2.76 15.34
C GLY A 347 27.40 1.71 14.26
N TYR A 348 26.60 0.64 14.17
CA TYR A 348 26.71 -0.34 13.08
C TYR A 348 26.07 0.13 11.79
N LEU A 349 25.20 1.15 11.85
CA LEU A 349 24.51 1.67 10.68
C LEU A 349 25.28 2.83 10.05
N ARG A 350 25.46 2.81 8.75
CA ARG A 350 26.09 3.85 7.94
C ARG A 350 25.05 4.59 7.13
N ASP A 351 25.29 5.87 6.87
CA ASP A 351 24.43 6.66 5.99
C ASP A 351 24.47 6.13 4.56
N ALA A 352 23.31 5.98 3.95
CA ALA A 352 23.14 5.59 2.57
C ALA A 352 22.07 6.46 1.91
N PRO A 353 22.22 6.84 0.64
CA PRO A 353 21.18 7.52 -0.09
C PRO A 353 19.96 6.58 -0.27
N PHE A 354 18.80 7.15 -0.52
CA PHE A 354 17.68 6.35 -1.02
C PHE A 354 18.08 5.72 -2.35
N SER A 355 17.73 4.44 -2.58
CA SER A 355 17.98 3.83 -3.88
C SER A 355 17.12 4.52 -4.93
N ASP A 356 17.74 4.86 -6.06
CA ASP A 356 17.04 5.43 -7.23
C ASP A 356 16.24 4.36 -8.01
N ASP A 357 16.22 3.11 -7.55
CA ASP A 357 15.46 2.04 -8.19
C ASP A 357 13.97 2.39 -8.15
N PRO A 358 13.31 2.48 -9.31
CA PRO A 358 11.88 2.72 -9.34
C PRO A 358 11.19 1.56 -8.65
N VAL A 359 10.55 1.84 -7.52
CA VAL A 359 9.73 0.86 -6.81
C VAL A 359 8.62 0.42 -7.76
N LYS A 360 8.65 -0.84 -8.21
CA LYS A 360 7.57 -1.43 -8.99
C LYS A 360 6.30 -1.39 -8.14
N GLY A 361 5.34 -0.55 -8.55
CA GLY A 361 4.01 -0.50 -7.94
C GLY A 361 3.68 0.70 -7.06
N ALA A 362 4.62 1.31 -6.37
CA ALA A 362 4.41 2.61 -5.76
C ALA A 362 4.95 3.69 -6.70
N ALA A 363 4.10 4.26 -7.54
CA ALA A 363 4.37 5.62 -7.94
C ALA A 363 4.45 6.40 -6.62
N ARG A 364 5.64 6.83 -6.19
CA ARG A 364 5.73 7.91 -5.22
C ARG A 364 4.84 9.00 -5.76
N VAL A 365 3.75 9.28 -5.08
CA VAL A 365 3.00 10.48 -5.31
C VAL A 365 3.89 11.60 -4.83
N ASP A 366 4.78 12.01 -5.72
CA ASP A 366 5.55 13.21 -5.52
C ASP A 366 4.57 14.37 -5.75
N LEU A 367 3.95 14.82 -4.68
CA LEU A 367 3.08 16.00 -4.67
C LEU A 367 3.91 17.29 -4.71
N THR A 368 5.26 17.20 -4.77
CA THR A 368 6.08 18.39 -4.96
C THR A 368 5.80 18.95 -6.35
N SER A 369 5.48 20.23 -6.39
CA SER A 369 5.35 20.96 -7.65
C SER A 369 6.69 20.94 -8.38
N ARG A 370 6.71 20.46 -9.62
CA ARG A 370 7.91 20.38 -10.45
C ARG A 370 7.81 21.35 -11.61
N TRP A 371 8.82 22.18 -11.73
CA TRP A 371 8.98 23.03 -12.88
C TRP A 371 9.61 22.28 -14.04
N SER A 372 9.17 22.56 -15.25
CA SER A 372 9.85 22.14 -16.48
C SER A 372 9.91 23.27 -17.48
N LEU A 373 11.02 23.34 -18.20
CA LEU A 373 11.27 24.33 -19.25
C LEU A 373 11.30 23.61 -20.58
N GLY A 374 10.49 24.06 -21.54
CA GLY A 374 10.41 23.54 -22.89
C GLY A 374 10.82 24.56 -23.94
N ALA A 375 11.42 24.12 -25.03
CA ALA A 375 11.70 24.93 -26.19
C ALA A 375 11.48 24.12 -27.48
N GLY A 376 10.99 24.77 -28.52
CA GLY A 376 10.70 24.10 -29.77
C GLY A 376 10.12 25.01 -30.85
N ALA A 377 9.45 24.38 -31.80
CA ALA A 377 8.78 25.06 -32.89
C ALA A 377 7.29 24.71 -32.94
N THR A 378 6.51 25.63 -33.43
CA THR A 378 5.09 25.45 -33.67
C THR A 378 4.74 25.92 -35.08
N TYR A 379 3.72 25.32 -35.66
CA TYR A 379 3.17 25.68 -36.94
C TYR A 379 1.66 25.76 -36.83
N GLN A 380 1.10 26.87 -37.30
CA GLN A 380 -0.34 27.11 -37.24
C GLN A 380 -0.92 27.44 -38.60
N SER A 381 -2.21 27.14 -38.75
CA SER A 381 -3.01 27.53 -39.92
C SER A 381 -4.49 27.62 -39.54
N VAL A 382 -5.24 28.45 -40.29
CA VAL A 382 -6.69 28.55 -40.09
C VAL A 382 -7.42 27.37 -40.71
N PHE A 383 -8.56 26.99 -40.08
CA PHE A 383 -9.50 26.11 -40.75
C PHE A 383 -10.14 26.83 -41.92
N ALA A 384 -10.24 26.20 -43.07
CA ALA A 384 -10.65 26.77 -44.34
C ALA A 384 -11.81 27.78 -44.28
N ALA A 385 -11.44 29.05 -44.35
CA ALA A 385 -12.38 30.14 -44.61
C ALA A 385 -11.89 30.87 -45.85
N PRO A 386 -12.65 30.96 -46.95
CA PRO A 386 -12.19 31.52 -48.22
C PRO A 386 -11.63 32.94 -48.13
N SER A 387 -12.08 33.76 -47.20
CA SER A 387 -11.60 35.12 -47.02
C SER A 387 -10.59 35.30 -45.88
N GLY A 388 -10.61 34.42 -44.87
CA GLY A 388 -9.71 34.53 -43.70
C GLY A 388 -8.31 33.97 -43.91
N ALA A 389 -8.17 32.95 -44.75
CA ALA A 389 -6.88 32.29 -45.03
C ALA A 389 -5.87 33.22 -45.70
N SER A 390 -6.32 34.19 -46.48
CA SER A 390 -5.45 35.21 -47.10
C SER A 390 -4.95 36.25 -46.11
N LEU A 391 -5.68 36.52 -45.03
CA LEU A 391 -5.35 37.51 -44.01
C LEU A 391 -4.47 36.94 -42.89
N PHE A 392 -4.51 35.63 -42.63
CA PHE A 392 -3.72 34.89 -41.63
C PHE A 392 -2.97 33.76 -42.29
N PRO A 393 -1.81 34.02 -42.88
CA PRO A 393 -1.03 33.01 -43.59
C PRO A 393 -0.55 31.94 -42.60
N PRO A 394 -0.38 30.67 -43.05
CA PRO A 394 0.25 29.64 -42.24
C PRO A 394 1.60 30.13 -41.71
N THR A 395 1.79 30.08 -40.40
CA THR A 395 2.94 30.68 -39.71
C THR A 395 3.69 29.68 -38.88
N GLY A 396 5.00 29.58 -39.14
CA GLY A 396 5.94 28.88 -38.25
C GLY A 396 6.48 29.83 -37.20
N MET A 397 6.52 29.36 -35.92
CA MET A 397 7.00 30.14 -34.79
C MET A 397 7.98 29.34 -33.93
N LEU A 398 8.87 30.03 -33.25
CA LEU A 398 9.65 29.48 -32.15
C LEU A 398 8.88 29.67 -30.86
N ALA A 399 8.91 28.66 -29.98
CA ALA A 399 8.15 28.64 -28.75
C ALA A 399 9.02 28.24 -27.55
N VAL A 400 8.74 28.89 -26.42
CA VAL A 400 9.29 28.52 -25.10
C VAL A 400 8.10 28.30 -24.16
N ASP A 401 8.16 27.25 -23.38
CA ASP A 401 7.12 26.79 -22.45
C ASP A 401 7.69 26.63 -21.06
N LEU A 402 7.03 27.19 -20.07
CA LEU A 402 7.29 26.96 -18.65
C LEU A 402 6.09 26.25 -18.07
N SER A 403 6.28 25.06 -17.54
CA SER A 403 5.19 24.26 -16.99
C SER A 403 5.44 23.92 -15.53
N LEU A 404 4.36 23.88 -14.75
CA LEU A 404 4.33 23.49 -13.35
C LEU A 404 3.40 22.29 -13.19
N ARG A 405 3.99 21.11 -12.94
CA ARG A 405 3.25 19.87 -12.66
C ARG A 405 2.76 19.83 -11.23
N ASN A 406 1.70 19.06 -10.99
CA ASN A 406 1.00 18.95 -9.70
C ASN A 406 0.48 20.31 -9.19
N PHE A 407 0.04 21.17 -10.12
CA PHE A 407 -0.54 22.49 -9.81
C PHE A 407 -1.95 22.32 -9.24
N LEU A 408 -2.18 22.74 -8.00
CA LEU A 408 -3.45 22.64 -7.25
C LEU A 408 -3.92 21.22 -6.93
N ARG A 409 -3.69 20.25 -7.80
CA ARG A 409 -4.05 18.83 -7.64
C ARG A 409 -3.00 17.95 -8.31
N ARG A 410 -2.96 16.69 -7.90
CA ARG A 410 -2.20 15.65 -8.59
C ARG A 410 -2.62 15.57 -10.06
N ASP A 411 -1.64 15.35 -10.92
CA ASP A 411 -1.81 15.18 -12.37
C ASP A 411 -2.35 16.42 -13.11
N TRP A 412 -2.45 17.58 -12.43
CA TRP A 412 -2.76 18.85 -13.06
C TRP A 412 -1.47 19.60 -13.40
N VAL A 413 -1.42 20.12 -14.63
CA VAL A 413 -0.29 20.88 -15.15
C VAL A 413 -0.78 22.26 -15.55
N TRP A 414 -0.19 23.28 -14.95
CA TRP A 414 -0.31 24.63 -15.46
C TRP A 414 0.89 24.94 -16.34
N SER A 415 0.68 25.57 -17.50
CA SER A 415 1.78 26.05 -18.34
C SER A 415 1.57 27.48 -18.83
N LEU A 416 2.69 28.16 -19.01
CA LEU A 416 2.79 29.46 -19.64
C LEU A 416 3.74 29.31 -20.83
N ASP A 417 3.28 29.66 -22.03
CA ASP A 417 4.12 29.62 -23.22
C ASP A 417 4.10 30.94 -24.00
N ILE A 418 5.24 31.23 -24.60
CA ILE A 418 5.45 32.35 -25.51
C ILE A 418 5.92 31.78 -26.83
N ALA A 419 5.30 32.21 -27.93
CA ALA A 419 5.74 31.88 -29.26
C ALA A 419 5.77 33.12 -30.15
N ALA A 420 6.73 33.18 -31.07
CA ALA A 420 6.83 34.27 -32.02
C ALA A 420 7.33 33.78 -33.39
N GLY A 421 6.79 34.38 -34.43
CA GLY A 421 7.16 34.03 -35.80
C GLY A 421 6.66 35.03 -36.83
N SER A 422 7.00 34.76 -38.09
CA SER A 422 6.53 35.59 -39.21
C SER A 422 6.31 34.75 -40.46
N ALA A 423 5.41 35.20 -41.29
CA ALA A 423 5.11 34.58 -42.59
C ALA A 423 4.84 35.69 -43.65
N ASN A 424 4.92 35.30 -44.91
CA ASN A 424 4.50 36.18 -45.99
C ASN A 424 3.04 35.87 -46.37
N GLY A 425 2.26 36.90 -46.49
CA GLY A 425 0.86 36.83 -46.89
C GLY A 425 0.57 37.68 -48.14
N TYR A 426 -0.62 37.50 -48.68
CA TYR A 426 -1.05 38.17 -49.89
C TYR A 426 -2.56 38.51 -49.80
N VAL A 427 -2.91 39.77 -49.94
CA VAL A 427 -4.31 40.18 -49.95
C VAL A 427 -4.90 39.92 -51.33
N ASN A 428 -5.72 38.91 -51.49
CA ASN A 428 -6.28 38.45 -52.75
C ASN A 428 -7.12 39.46 -53.49
N THR A 429 -7.79 40.36 -52.81
CA THR A 429 -8.72 41.35 -53.38
C THR A 429 -8.01 42.51 -54.06
N VAL A 430 -6.79 42.85 -53.64
CA VAL A 430 -6.03 44.01 -54.11
C VAL A 430 -4.65 43.66 -54.58
N GLY A 431 -4.25 42.44 -54.56
CA GLY A 431 -2.94 41.97 -55.03
C GLY A 431 -1.76 42.47 -54.17
N ALA A 432 -1.97 42.84 -52.91
CA ALA A 432 -0.92 43.46 -52.11
C ALA A 432 -0.17 42.43 -51.24
N PRO A 433 1.14 42.24 -51.40
CA PRO A 433 1.94 41.40 -50.54
C PRO A 433 2.21 42.08 -49.19
N PHE A 434 2.21 41.28 -48.11
CA PHE A 434 2.51 41.76 -46.78
C PHE A 434 3.39 40.74 -46.01
N LYS A 435 4.12 41.27 -45.04
CA LYS A 435 4.77 40.49 -43.99
C LYS A 435 3.84 40.39 -42.80
N PHE A 436 3.48 39.19 -42.39
CA PHE A 436 2.74 38.89 -41.17
C PHE A 436 3.70 38.55 -40.05
N SER A 437 3.51 39.16 -38.88
CA SER A 437 4.27 38.89 -37.68
C SER A 437 3.31 38.59 -36.57
N GLU A 438 3.58 37.55 -35.82
CA GLU A 438 2.75 37.12 -34.69
C GLU A 438 3.58 36.82 -33.47
N MET A 439 3.06 37.21 -32.31
CA MET A 439 3.55 36.80 -31.00
C MET A 439 2.34 36.34 -30.19
N SER A 440 2.45 35.18 -29.55
CA SER A 440 1.44 34.64 -28.64
C SER A 440 2.01 34.49 -27.24
N LEU A 441 1.20 34.89 -26.24
CA LEU A 441 1.41 34.62 -24.83
C LEU A 441 0.21 33.81 -24.35
N ALA A 442 0.41 32.60 -23.84
CA ALA A 442 -0.72 31.77 -23.49
C ALA A 442 -0.52 31.00 -22.19
N SER A 443 -1.63 30.87 -21.47
CA SER A 443 -1.73 30.04 -20.26
C SER A 443 -2.61 28.83 -20.55
N SER A 444 -2.20 27.66 -20.08
CA SER A 444 -2.97 26.42 -20.23
C SER A 444 -3.09 25.70 -18.89
N LEU A 445 -4.23 25.08 -18.67
CA LEU A 445 -4.47 24.19 -17.54
C LEU A 445 -4.85 22.82 -18.11
N MET A 446 -4.06 21.81 -17.80
CA MET A 446 -4.14 20.48 -18.41
C MET A 446 -4.23 19.42 -17.33
N VAL A 447 -4.80 18.27 -17.68
CA VAL A 447 -4.72 17.03 -16.91
C VAL A 447 -3.83 16.08 -17.68
N GLU A 448 -2.83 15.49 -17.01
CA GLU A 448 -1.95 14.49 -17.59
C GLU A 448 -2.21 13.10 -16.99
N TRP A 449 -1.96 12.06 -17.77
CA TRP A 449 -1.99 10.67 -17.33
C TRP A 449 -0.57 10.11 -17.39
N PRO A 450 0.19 10.15 -16.26
CA PRO A 450 1.59 9.77 -16.25
C PRO A 450 1.79 8.31 -16.65
N GLY A 451 2.58 8.08 -17.69
CA GLY A 451 3.02 6.78 -18.16
C GLY A 451 4.54 6.62 -18.06
N ARG A 452 5.05 5.40 -18.18
CA ARG A 452 6.50 5.12 -18.09
C ARG A 452 7.31 5.79 -19.21
N VAL A 453 6.78 5.77 -20.42
CA VAL A 453 7.43 6.29 -21.62
C VAL A 453 6.62 7.44 -22.21
N VAL A 454 5.29 7.32 -22.19
CA VAL A 454 4.37 8.28 -22.80
C VAL A 454 3.42 8.80 -21.74
N THR A 455 3.32 10.13 -21.66
CA THR A 455 2.40 10.85 -20.78
C THR A 455 1.44 11.67 -21.65
N PRO A 456 0.24 11.15 -21.98
CA PRO A 456 -0.79 11.94 -22.67
C PRO A 456 -1.40 12.98 -21.76
N TYR A 457 -1.90 14.07 -22.34
CA TYR A 457 -2.57 15.15 -21.62
C TYR A 457 -3.60 15.86 -22.50
N VAL A 458 -4.56 16.51 -21.83
CA VAL A 458 -5.56 17.36 -22.47
C VAL A 458 -5.97 18.49 -21.53
N GLY A 459 -6.35 19.65 -22.07
CA GLY A 459 -6.76 20.76 -21.23
C GLY A 459 -7.32 21.94 -22.01
N GLY A 460 -7.60 23.01 -21.25
CA GLY A 460 -8.01 24.30 -21.77
C GLY A 460 -6.82 25.28 -21.89
N ARG A 461 -6.91 26.17 -22.84
CA ARG A 461 -5.91 27.20 -23.14
C ARG A 461 -6.57 28.55 -23.35
N LEU A 462 -5.91 29.60 -22.89
CA LEU A 462 -6.24 30.98 -23.22
C LEU A 462 -4.98 31.68 -23.73
N ALA A 463 -5.00 32.11 -24.97
CA ALA A 463 -3.91 32.84 -25.59
C ALA A 463 -4.24 34.30 -25.81
N MET A 464 -3.30 35.19 -25.57
CA MET A 464 -3.28 36.57 -26.06
C MET A 464 -2.41 36.61 -27.31
N LEU A 465 -2.97 36.98 -28.43
CA LEU A 465 -2.30 37.08 -29.71
C LEU A 465 -2.05 38.56 -30.05
N LEU A 466 -0.81 38.86 -30.41
CA LEU A 466 -0.37 40.14 -30.92
C LEU A 466 0.05 39.91 -32.38
N MET A 467 -0.66 40.53 -33.29
CA MET A 467 -0.47 40.29 -34.73
C MET A 467 -0.22 41.62 -35.45
N GLY A 468 0.67 41.59 -36.40
CA GLY A 468 1.01 42.75 -37.23
C GLY A 468 1.09 42.38 -38.71
N ARG A 469 0.64 43.28 -39.56
CA ARG A 469 0.86 43.22 -41.01
C ARG A 469 1.58 44.47 -41.46
N THR A 470 2.63 44.27 -42.21
CA THR A 470 3.39 45.35 -42.83
C THR A 470 3.40 45.09 -44.34
N PHE A 471 2.79 45.97 -45.10
CA PHE A 471 2.71 45.89 -46.53
C PHE A 471 4.08 46.21 -47.14
N THR A 472 4.55 45.38 -48.09
CA THR A 472 5.89 45.47 -48.68
C THR A 472 5.91 46.24 -50.00
N ASP A 473 4.74 46.57 -50.55
CA ASP A 473 4.62 47.38 -51.75
C ASP A 473 4.39 48.85 -51.39
N GLU A 474 5.42 49.66 -51.60
CA GLU A 474 5.39 51.10 -51.33
C GLU A 474 4.34 51.83 -52.19
N SER A 475 3.93 51.27 -53.33
CA SER A 475 2.91 51.83 -54.21
C SER A 475 1.48 51.65 -53.67
N ALA A 476 1.29 50.75 -52.76
CA ALA A 476 -0.05 50.36 -52.26
C ALA A 476 -0.62 51.27 -51.17
N MET A 477 0.10 52.27 -50.64
CA MET A 477 -0.35 53.24 -49.60
C MET A 477 -1.13 52.63 -48.43
N TYR A 478 -1.00 51.32 -48.10
CA TYR A 478 -1.67 50.71 -46.96
C TYR A 478 -0.83 50.91 -45.71
N PRO A 479 -1.40 51.48 -44.60
CA PRO A 479 -0.68 51.60 -43.35
C PRO A 479 -0.44 50.22 -42.73
N ALA A 480 0.61 50.11 -41.90
CA ALA A 480 0.83 48.90 -41.08
C ALA A 480 -0.38 48.70 -40.13
N GLN A 481 -0.82 47.48 -39.99
CA GLN A 481 -1.96 47.08 -39.17
C GLN A 481 -1.48 46.29 -37.98
N PHE A 482 -1.97 46.61 -36.76
CA PHE A 482 -1.66 45.90 -35.54
C PHE A 482 -2.95 45.57 -34.79
N PHE A 483 -3.09 44.36 -34.32
CA PHE A 483 -4.23 43.95 -33.54
C PHE A 483 -3.82 42.97 -32.44
N SER A 484 -4.58 42.98 -31.35
CA SER A 484 -4.46 42.04 -30.25
C SER A 484 -5.82 41.42 -29.96
N THR A 485 -5.83 40.16 -29.63
CA THR A 485 -7.06 39.46 -29.29
C THR A 485 -6.81 38.34 -28.30
N LEU A 486 -7.85 38.01 -27.54
CA LEU A 486 -7.86 36.79 -26.73
C LEU A 486 -8.45 35.64 -27.54
N SER A 487 -7.79 34.51 -27.46
CA SER A 487 -8.17 33.29 -28.19
C SER A 487 -8.32 32.14 -27.21
N PRO A 488 -9.54 31.78 -26.81
CA PRO A 488 -9.80 30.58 -26.06
C PRO A 488 -9.59 29.35 -26.93
N GLY A 489 -9.16 28.22 -26.32
CA GLY A 489 -8.88 27.03 -27.08
C GLY A 489 -8.73 25.78 -26.23
N LEU A 490 -8.48 24.68 -26.92
CA LEU A 490 -8.16 23.41 -26.34
C LEU A 490 -6.71 23.04 -26.67
N VAL A 491 -6.09 22.30 -25.78
CA VAL A 491 -4.74 21.75 -25.96
C VAL A 491 -4.74 20.28 -25.62
N GLY A 492 -4.06 19.47 -26.42
CA GLY A 492 -3.87 18.06 -26.15
C GLY A 492 -2.58 17.56 -26.77
N GLY A 493 -2.04 16.48 -26.24
CA GLY A 493 -0.78 15.96 -26.74
C GLY A 493 -0.21 14.84 -25.88
N ALA A 494 1.08 14.56 -26.10
CA ALA A 494 1.81 13.60 -25.32
C ALA A 494 3.27 14.03 -25.14
N ALA A 495 3.82 13.74 -23.97
CA ALA A 495 5.24 13.84 -23.68
C ALA A 495 5.87 12.43 -23.72
N PHE A 496 6.95 12.29 -24.47
CA PHE A 496 7.71 11.06 -24.65
C PHE A 496 9.04 11.19 -23.89
N ARG A 497 9.20 10.45 -22.81
CA ARG A 497 10.44 10.50 -22.01
C ARG A 497 11.58 9.83 -22.76
N ILE A 498 12.64 10.59 -23.04
CA ILE A 498 13.85 10.11 -23.74
C ILE A 498 15.04 9.96 -22.79
N MET A 499 15.08 10.74 -21.70
CA MET A 499 16.09 10.66 -20.64
C MET A 499 15.42 10.92 -19.28
N LYS A 500 16.18 10.78 -18.18
CA LYS A 500 15.67 10.95 -16.80
C LYS A 500 14.87 12.25 -16.62
N ASN A 501 15.37 13.36 -17.12
CA ASN A 501 14.78 14.69 -16.97
C ASN A 501 14.39 15.33 -18.31
N THR A 502 14.41 14.59 -19.44
CA THR A 502 14.18 15.15 -20.77
C THR A 502 13.08 14.39 -21.50
N SER A 503 12.15 15.13 -22.06
CA SER A 503 11.03 14.60 -22.84
C SER A 503 10.90 15.31 -24.19
N LEU A 504 10.50 14.57 -25.23
CA LEU A 504 9.96 15.14 -26.46
C LEU A 504 8.47 15.35 -26.27
N VAL A 505 7.97 16.51 -26.60
CA VAL A 505 6.56 16.89 -26.44
C VAL A 505 5.97 17.15 -27.82
N ALA A 506 4.93 16.39 -28.17
CA ALA A 506 4.08 16.65 -29.33
C ALA A 506 2.75 17.23 -28.83
N ARG A 507 2.37 18.39 -29.33
CA ARG A 507 1.22 19.15 -28.84
C ARG A 507 0.36 19.63 -30.00
N GLY A 508 -0.95 19.36 -29.93
CA GLY A 508 -1.96 19.90 -30.81
C GLY A 508 -2.81 20.93 -30.07
N ARG A 509 -3.17 22.00 -30.72
CA ARG A 509 -4.00 23.09 -30.18
C ARG A 509 -5.08 23.45 -31.16
N LEU A 510 -6.28 23.71 -30.64
CA LEU A 510 -7.44 24.21 -31.38
C LEU A 510 -7.85 25.52 -30.74
N HIS A 511 -7.93 26.56 -31.54
CA HIS A 511 -8.19 27.91 -31.07
C HIS A 511 -9.37 28.55 -31.80
N TYR A 512 -10.04 29.45 -31.08
CA TYR A 512 -11.10 30.27 -31.63
C TYR A 512 -10.68 31.73 -31.57
N LEU A 513 -10.41 32.31 -32.74
CA LEU A 513 -9.96 33.69 -32.87
C LEU A 513 -11.18 34.60 -33.07
N LEU A 514 -11.38 35.48 -32.09
CA LEU A 514 -12.36 36.57 -32.18
C LEU A 514 -11.63 37.78 -32.76
N TYR A 515 -11.97 38.18 -33.98
CA TYR A 515 -11.41 39.40 -34.53
C TYR A 515 -12.50 40.20 -35.27
N ASN A 516 -12.39 41.51 -35.14
CA ASN A 516 -13.26 42.44 -35.80
C ASN A 516 -12.36 43.51 -36.44
N ILE A 517 -12.22 43.46 -37.78
CA ILE A 517 -11.46 44.47 -38.53
C ILE A 517 -12.42 45.34 -39.34
N ASP A 518 -13.35 44.76 -40.08
CA ASP A 518 -14.38 45.44 -40.89
C ASP A 518 -15.77 44.80 -40.72
N GLU A 519 -15.86 43.56 -40.33
CA GLU A 519 -17.03 42.77 -40.01
C GLU A 519 -16.73 41.79 -38.87
N ASP A 520 -17.71 41.51 -38.02
CA ASP A 520 -17.58 40.50 -36.97
C ASP A 520 -17.34 39.14 -37.61
N ARG A 521 -16.12 38.64 -37.51
CA ARG A 521 -15.71 37.32 -38.02
C ARG A 521 -15.02 36.52 -36.94
N SER A 522 -15.37 35.25 -36.88
CA SER A 522 -14.77 34.29 -35.98
C SER A 522 -14.03 33.23 -36.80
N LEU A 523 -12.79 32.97 -36.48
CA LEU A 523 -11.96 31.99 -37.16
C LEU A 523 -11.52 30.94 -36.17
N GLY A 524 -11.68 29.65 -36.58
CA GLY A 524 -10.99 28.55 -35.95
C GLY A 524 -9.61 28.39 -36.58
N TYR A 525 -8.60 28.12 -35.77
CA TYR A 525 -7.29 27.68 -36.26
C TYR A 525 -6.73 26.55 -35.44
N TRP A 526 -5.86 25.80 -36.04
CA TRP A 526 -5.13 24.71 -35.42
C TRP A 526 -3.64 25.03 -35.38
N GLU A 527 -2.99 24.50 -34.36
CA GLU A 527 -1.55 24.64 -34.16
C GLU A 527 -0.97 23.26 -33.78
N LEU A 528 0.18 22.90 -34.39
CA LEU A 528 0.98 21.75 -34.02
C LEU A 528 2.32 22.24 -33.47
N ALA A 529 2.74 21.69 -32.33
CA ALA A 529 4.02 22.02 -31.70
C ALA A 529 4.84 20.76 -31.44
N GLY A 530 6.14 20.86 -31.72
CA GLY A 530 7.15 19.89 -31.31
C GLY A 530 8.20 20.58 -30.45
N MET A 531 8.43 20.08 -29.24
CA MET A 531 9.28 20.72 -28.24
C MET A 531 10.16 19.69 -27.52
N VAL A 532 11.31 20.14 -27.02
CA VAL A 532 12.11 19.42 -26.03
C VAL A 532 11.83 20.09 -24.68
N SER A 533 11.46 19.30 -23.68
CA SER A 533 11.17 19.76 -22.32
C SER A 533 12.17 19.13 -21.34
N TYR A 534 12.65 19.94 -20.41
CA TYR A 534 13.57 19.54 -19.36
C TYR A 534 12.94 19.80 -17.98
N ASP A 535 12.89 18.77 -17.13
CA ASP A 535 12.40 18.85 -15.76
C ASP A 535 13.53 19.40 -14.86
N LEU A 536 13.23 20.49 -14.14
CA LEU A 536 14.17 21.24 -13.28
C LEU A 536 14.30 20.64 -11.89
#